data_9ca0f65665871dc59b88ca58700197d8
#
_entry.id   9ca0f65665871dc59b88ca58700197d8
#
_cell.length_a   1.000
_cell.length_b   1.000
_cell.length_c   1.000
_cell.angle_alpha   90.00
_cell.angle_beta   90.00
_cell.angle_gamma   90.00
#
_symmetry.space_group_name_H-M   'P 1'
#
loop_
_entity.id
_entity.type
_entity.pdbx_description
1 polymer ?
#
loop_
_entity_poly.entity_id
_entity_poly.type
_entity_poly.pdbx_seq_one_letter_code
_entity_poly.pdbx_strand_id
1 'polypeptide(L)'
;RVGTTASPWLSSFKVGDLHSIAVSHGEGKFVVSPELAEELFANGQVAFQYTDAQGRATTDAPHNPNGSSYGIEGIISRDGQILGKMGHTERYLDGLFKNIAGEKCQNIFENAVNYFKA
;
A
#
# COMPACT_ATOMS: atom_id res chain seq x y z
N ARG A 1 -5.14 1.89 -2.06
CA ARG A 1 -6.10 0.77 -2.11
C ARG A 1 -5.41 -0.54 -1.76
N VAL A 2 -6.02 -1.32 -0.89
CA VAL A 2 -5.55 -2.67 -0.55
C VAL A 2 -5.82 -3.61 -1.74
N GLY A 3 -4.76 -4.24 -2.25
CA GLY A 3 -4.84 -5.13 -3.41
C GLY A 3 -4.93 -6.61 -3.04
N THR A 4 -4.45 -6.98 -1.87
CA THR A 4 -4.49 -8.35 -1.36
C THR A 4 -4.48 -8.35 0.17
N THR A 5 -4.99 -9.41 0.77
CA THR A 5 -4.89 -9.65 2.22
C THR A 5 -4.13 -10.93 2.53
N ALA A 6 -3.38 -11.47 1.56
CA ALA A 6 -2.60 -12.70 1.69
C ALA A 6 -1.30 -12.49 2.47
N SER A 7 -1.35 -11.73 3.56
CA SER A 7 -0.20 -11.40 4.42
C SER A 7 -0.66 -11.13 5.84
N PRO A 8 0.13 -11.55 6.86
CA PRO A 8 -0.14 -11.18 8.25
C PRO A 8 -0.25 -9.67 8.47
N TRP A 9 0.56 -8.89 7.75
CA TRP A 9 0.57 -7.43 7.85
C TRP A 9 -0.76 -6.79 7.45
N LEU A 10 -1.57 -7.50 6.65
CA LEU A 10 -2.80 -6.99 6.04
C LEU A 10 -4.06 -7.68 6.58
N SER A 11 -3.94 -8.45 7.66
CA SER A 11 -5.00 -9.35 8.14
C SER A 11 -6.30 -8.67 8.57
N SER A 12 -6.25 -7.41 9.01
CA SER A 12 -7.43 -6.65 9.41
C SER A 12 -8.11 -5.91 8.25
N PHE A 13 -7.50 -5.91 7.07
CA PHE A 13 -8.00 -5.17 5.91
C PHE A 13 -8.88 -6.05 5.03
N LYS A 14 -9.63 -5.37 4.15
CA LYS A 14 -10.38 -6.02 3.05
C LYS A 14 -9.83 -5.51 1.74
N VAL A 15 -9.80 -6.38 0.73
CA VAL A 15 -9.42 -5.98 -0.62
C VAL A 15 -10.34 -4.86 -1.07
N GLY A 16 -9.75 -3.80 -1.58
CA GLY A 16 -10.48 -2.60 -2.00
C GLY A 16 -10.53 -1.48 -0.96
N ASP A 17 -10.13 -1.73 0.30
CA ASP A 17 -10.08 -0.68 1.33
C ASP A 17 -9.17 0.47 0.87
N LEU A 18 -9.60 1.71 1.16
CA LEU A 18 -8.87 2.92 0.79
C LEU A 18 -8.30 3.61 2.02
N HIS A 19 -7.04 4.03 1.93
CA HIS A 19 -6.36 4.79 2.98
C HIS A 19 -5.65 6.00 2.37
N SER A 20 -5.48 7.04 3.17
CA SER A 20 -4.71 8.24 2.82
C SER A 20 -3.46 8.28 3.68
N ILE A 21 -2.30 8.13 3.07
CA ILE A 21 -1.03 7.96 3.77
C ILE A 21 -0.05 9.05 3.33
N ALA A 22 0.71 9.58 4.28
CA ALA A 22 1.76 10.54 3.99
C ALA A 22 2.88 9.89 3.18
N VAL A 23 3.35 10.60 2.16
CA VAL A 23 4.49 10.20 1.34
C VAL A 23 5.60 11.22 1.55
N SER A 24 6.80 10.75 1.90
CA SER A 24 7.93 11.63 2.14
C SER A 24 9.23 11.13 1.53
N HIS A 25 9.11 10.44 0.39
CA HIS A 25 10.26 10.04 -0.42
C HIS A 25 10.39 10.97 -1.62
N GLY A 26 11.56 11.57 -1.80
CA GLY A 26 11.80 12.52 -2.88
C GLY A 26 11.86 11.87 -4.26
N GLU A 27 12.49 10.72 -4.36
CA GLU A 27 12.74 10.03 -5.63
C GLU A 27 12.25 8.59 -5.65
N GLY A 28 11.66 8.12 -4.57
CA GLY A 28 11.18 6.75 -4.46
C GLY A 28 10.10 6.45 -5.49
N LYS A 29 10.34 5.41 -6.30
CA LYS A 29 9.45 5.01 -7.37
C LYS A 29 9.57 3.51 -7.58
N PHE A 30 8.45 2.82 -7.58
CA PHE A 30 8.44 1.41 -7.91
C PHE A 30 8.49 1.25 -9.43
N VAL A 31 9.52 0.57 -9.92
CA VAL A 31 9.71 0.34 -11.36
C VAL A 31 9.77 -1.16 -11.61
N VAL A 32 8.97 -1.63 -12.54
CA VAL A 32 8.87 -3.05 -12.85
C VAL A 32 8.54 -3.23 -14.33
N SER A 33 9.08 -4.31 -14.93
CA SER A 33 8.73 -4.68 -16.31
C SER A 33 7.28 -5.15 -16.40
N PRO A 34 6.64 -5.08 -17.59
CA PRO A 34 5.28 -5.59 -17.75
C PRO A 34 5.15 -7.08 -17.38
N GLU A 35 6.15 -7.89 -17.73
CA GLU A 35 6.14 -9.33 -17.46
C GLU A 35 6.17 -9.61 -15.96
N LEU A 36 7.03 -8.92 -15.22
CA LEU A 36 7.13 -9.08 -13.77
C LEU A 36 5.89 -8.52 -13.07
N ALA A 37 5.34 -7.41 -13.56
CA ALA A 37 4.11 -6.86 -13.02
C ALA A 37 2.96 -7.85 -13.14
N GLU A 38 2.80 -8.49 -14.29
CA GLU A 38 1.78 -9.52 -14.51
C GLU A 38 1.94 -10.67 -13.50
N GLU A 39 3.18 -11.12 -13.28
CA GLU A 39 3.48 -12.16 -12.30
C GLU A 39 3.10 -11.73 -10.87
N LEU A 40 3.45 -10.51 -10.48
CA LEU A 40 3.12 -9.99 -9.15
C LEU A 40 1.62 -9.93 -8.92
N PHE A 41 0.85 -9.45 -9.90
CA PHE A 41 -0.61 -9.42 -9.79
C PHE A 41 -1.20 -10.84 -9.76
N ALA A 42 -0.72 -11.73 -10.63
CA ALA A 42 -1.20 -13.11 -10.69
C ALA A 42 -0.93 -13.88 -9.38
N ASN A 43 0.18 -13.62 -8.73
CA ASN A 43 0.55 -14.25 -7.46
C ASN A 43 -0.10 -13.60 -6.24
N GLY A 44 -0.87 -12.52 -6.41
CA GLY A 44 -1.45 -11.80 -5.28
C GLY A 44 -0.41 -11.07 -4.43
N GLN A 45 0.68 -10.63 -5.03
CA GLN A 45 1.78 -9.97 -4.32
C GLN A 45 1.71 -8.44 -4.34
N VAL A 46 0.75 -7.84 -5.03
CA VAL A 46 0.55 -6.39 -5.01
C VAL A 46 -0.30 -6.03 -3.80
N ALA A 47 0.34 -5.51 -2.76
CA ALA A 47 -0.31 -5.22 -1.49
C ALA A 47 -1.15 -3.94 -1.56
N PHE A 48 -0.58 -2.88 -2.11
CA PHE A 48 -1.22 -1.56 -2.19
C PHE A 48 -1.00 -0.93 -3.56
N GLN A 49 -1.97 -0.12 -3.98
CA GLN A 49 -1.86 0.70 -5.17
C GLN A 49 -2.28 2.14 -4.87
N TYR A 50 -1.59 3.09 -5.51
CA TYR A 50 -2.05 4.48 -5.56
C TYR A 50 -3.34 4.56 -6.34
N THR A 51 -4.28 5.35 -5.87
CA THR A 51 -5.57 5.51 -6.52
C THR A 51 -5.91 6.97 -6.75
N ASP A 52 -6.77 7.22 -7.75
CA ASP A 52 -7.39 8.52 -7.94
C ASP A 52 -8.54 8.73 -6.95
N ALA A 53 -9.24 9.85 -7.06
CA ALA A 53 -10.34 10.18 -6.16
C ALA A 53 -11.51 9.19 -6.24
N GLN A 54 -11.61 8.42 -7.32
CA GLN A 54 -12.64 7.40 -7.50
C GLN A 54 -12.19 6.00 -7.05
N GLY A 55 -11.01 5.87 -6.46
CA GLY A 55 -10.48 4.60 -5.97
C GLY A 55 -9.87 3.70 -7.04
N ARG A 56 -9.63 4.22 -8.25
CA ARG A 56 -9.00 3.45 -9.33
C ARG A 56 -7.48 3.62 -9.31
N ALA A 57 -6.75 2.55 -9.56
CA ALA A 57 -5.29 2.60 -9.62
C ALA A 57 -4.84 3.62 -10.68
N THR A 58 -3.83 4.41 -10.34
CA THR A 58 -3.35 5.48 -11.22
C THR A 58 -1.84 5.59 -11.24
N THR A 59 -1.30 6.04 -12.38
CA THR A 59 0.11 6.43 -12.53
C THR A 59 0.29 7.95 -12.54
N ASP A 60 -0.79 8.71 -12.42
CA ASP A 60 -0.78 10.17 -12.58
C ASP A 60 -0.62 10.92 -11.27
N ALA A 61 0.21 11.97 -11.27
CA ALA A 61 0.26 12.93 -10.18
C ALA A 61 -1.08 13.68 -10.09
N PRO A 62 -1.50 14.16 -8.91
CA PRO A 62 -0.81 14.10 -7.63
C PRO A 62 -1.03 12.81 -6.85
N HIS A 63 -1.87 11.90 -7.30
CA HIS A 63 -2.29 10.70 -6.58
C HIS A 63 -1.22 9.60 -6.59
N ASN A 64 -0.31 9.63 -7.55
CA ASN A 64 0.87 8.77 -7.61
C ASN A 64 2.09 9.69 -7.75
N PRO A 65 2.66 10.15 -6.63
CA PRO A 65 3.60 11.28 -6.64
C PRO A 65 4.82 11.12 -7.53
N ASN A 66 5.38 9.94 -7.63
CA ASN A 66 6.58 9.70 -8.41
C ASN A 66 6.35 8.80 -9.64
N GLY A 67 5.09 8.51 -9.97
CA GLY A 67 4.74 7.74 -11.16
C GLY A 67 5.13 6.26 -11.08
N SER A 68 4.98 5.62 -9.93
CA SER A 68 5.27 4.19 -9.77
C SER A 68 4.51 3.35 -10.80
N SER A 69 5.19 2.34 -11.34
CA SER A 69 4.65 1.46 -12.37
C SER A 69 3.34 0.81 -11.92
N TYR A 70 2.32 0.83 -12.78
CA TYR A 70 1.00 0.23 -12.53
C TYR A 70 0.32 0.74 -11.26
N GLY A 71 0.75 1.88 -10.75
CA GLY A 71 0.25 2.43 -9.50
C GLY A 71 0.66 1.66 -8.26
N ILE A 72 1.66 0.79 -8.34
CA ILE A 72 2.06 -0.06 -7.21
C ILE A 72 2.74 0.77 -6.14
N GLU A 73 2.21 0.73 -4.92
CA GLU A 73 2.75 1.41 -3.75
C GLU A 73 3.41 0.44 -2.77
N GLY A 74 2.97 -0.82 -2.75
CA GLY A 74 3.55 -1.83 -1.88
C GLY A 74 3.38 -3.23 -2.42
N ILE A 75 4.33 -4.09 -2.09
CA ILE A 75 4.33 -5.51 -2.48
C ILE A 75 4.63 -6.39 -1.27
N ILE A 76 4.24 -7.66 -1.37
CA ILE A 76 4.56 -8.66 -0.37
C ILE A 76 5.39 -9.79 -1.00
N SER A 77 6.13 -10.53 -0.16
CA SER A 77 6.79 -11.76 -0.59
C SER A 77 5.75 -12.85 -0.91
N ARG A 78 6.18 -13.92 -1.58
CA ARG A 78 5.26 -15.01 -1.95
C ARG A 78 4.59 -15.66 -0.74
N ASP A 79 5.31 -15.78 0.38
CA ASP A 79 4.74 -16.30 1.63
C ASP A 79 3.97 -15.26 2.45
N GLY A 80 3.97 -14.01 2.01
CA GLY A 80 3.25 -12.92 2.64
C GLY A 80 3.90 -12.37 3.90
N GLN A 81 5.04 -12.88 4.33
CA GLN A 81 5.65 -12.47 5.59
C GLN A 81 6.47 -11.19 5.51
N ILE A 82 6.86 -10.78 4.30
CA ILE A 82 7.63 -9.56 4.07
C ILE A 82 6.75 -8.56 3.31
N LEU A 83 6.67 -7.34 3.84
CA LEU A 83 5.94 -6.25 3.21
C LEU A 83 6.90 -5.08 2.95
N GLY A 84 6.95 -4.62 1.72
CA GLY A 84 7.64 -3.40 1.35
C GLY A 84 6.64 -2.40 0.78
N LYS A 85 6.72 -1.15 1.23
CA LYS A 85 5.82 -0.10 0.74
C LYS A 85 6.52 1.26 0.71
N MET A 86 5.97 2.16 -0.09
CA MET A 86 6.54 3.51 -0.29
C MET A 86 6.02 4.52 0.74
N GLY A 87 4.73 4.49 1.07
CA GLY A 87 4.15 5.40 2.06
C GLY A 87 4.55 5.03 3.48
N HIS A 88 4.64 6.03 4.36
CA HIS A 88 5.10 5.84 5.74
C HIS A 88 3.92 5.77 6.70
N THR A 89 3.42 4.58 6.93
CA THR A 89 2.32 4.32 7.86
C THR A 89 2.66 4.75 9.29
N GLU A 90 3.91 4.60 9.71
CA GLU A 90 4.38 4.94 11.05
C GLU A 90 4.38 6.45 11.33
N ARG A 91 4.21 7.29 10.33
CA ARG A 91 4.19 8.75 10.49
C ARG A 91 2.82 9.32 10.80
N TYR A 92 1.82 8.47 11.05
CA TYR A 92 0.49 8.91 11.41
C TYR A 92 0.28 8.88 12.92
N LEU A 93 -0.31 9.95 13.46
CA LEU A 93 -0.88 10.03 14.80
C LEU A 93 -2.27 10.63 14.70
N ASP A 94 -3.17 10.28 15.63
CA ASP A 94 -4.49 10.88 15.69
C ASP A 94 -4.39 12.41 15.73
N GLY A 95 -5.17 13.05 14.87
CA GLY A 95 -5.20 14.49 14.74
C GLY A 95 -4.17 15.09 13.79
N LEU A 96 -3.24 14.29 13.25
CA LEU A 96 -2.37 14.75 12.16
C LEU A 96 -3.12 14.72 10.82
N PHE A 97 -2.69 15.57 9.91
CA PHE A 97 -3.24 15.65 8.54
C PHE A 97 -4.76 15.88 8.49
N LYS A 98 -5.28 16.71 9.41
CA LYS A 98 -6.72 17.01 9.49
C LYS A 98 -7.30 17.61 8.20
N ASN A 99 -6.48 18.27 7.42
CA ASN A 99 -6.88 18.87 6.15
C ASN A 99 -6.93 17.87 4.98
N ILE A 100 -6.61 16.61 5.22
CA ILE A 100 -6.63 15.57 4.21
C ILE A 100 -7.77 14.60 4.53
N ALA A 101 -8.66 14.39 3.56
CA ALA A 101 -9.79 13.48 3.72
C ALA A 101 -9.34 12.00 3.65
N GLY A 102 -10.15 11.13 4.23
CA GLY A 102 -10.00 9.69 4.12
C GLY A 102 -9.45 9.03 5.37
N GLU A 103 -9.49 7.70 5.38
CA GLU A 103 -8.93 6.87 6.46
C GLU A 103 -7.42 6.91 6.41
N LYS A 104 -6.80 7.33 7.50
CA LYS A 104 -5.35 7.53 7.59
C LYS A 104 -4.65 6.48 8.44
N CYS A 105 -5.41 5.69 9.19
CA CYS A 105 -4.84 4.67 10.07
C CYS A 105 -4.71 3.34 9.32
N GLN A 106 -3.48 2.85 9.18
CA GLN A 106 -3.20 1.52 8.68
C GLN A 106 -2.55 0.70 9.78
N ASN A 107 -3.25 -0.27 10.30
CA ASN A 107 -2.81 -1.09 11.44
C ASN A 107 -1.86 -2.23 11.03
N ILE A 108 -0.94 -1.99 10.10
CA ILE A 108 -0.07 -3.06 9.57
C ILE A 108 0.82 -3.66 10.66
N PHE A 109 1.40 -2.83 11.52
CA PHE A 109 2.27 -3.31 12.59
C PHE A 109 1.47 -4.09 13.64
N GLU A 110 0.30 -3.59 14.03
CA GLU A 110 -0.59 -4.27 14.96
C GLU A 110 -1.04 -5.62 14.39
N ASN A 111 -1.39 -5.67 13.11
CA ASN A 111 -1.77 -6.90 12.42
C ASN A 111 -0.67 -7.96 12.52
N ALA A 112 0.57 -7.57 12.26
CA ALA A 112 1.71 -8.48 12.32
C ALA A 112 1.95 -8.97 13.74
N VAL A 113 1.92 -8.07 14.73
CA VAL A 113 2.09 -8.45 16.14
C VAL A 113 1.03 -9.45 16.56
N ASN A 114 -0.23 -9.23 16.20
CA ASN A 114 -1.33 -10.14 16.55
C ASN A 114 -1.17 -11.51 15.88
N TYR A 115 -0.68 -11.54 14.64
CA TYR A 115 -0.45 -12.79 13.94
C TYR A 115 0.65 -13.65 14.58
N PHE A 116 1.78 -13.00 14.95
CA PHE A 116 2.95 -13.72 15.48
C PHE A 116 2.93 -13.87 17.00
N LYS A 117 1.91 -13.38 17.66
CA LYS A 117 1.82 -13.37 19.13
C LYS A 117 1.45 -14.73 19.74
N ALA A 118 0.94 -15.63 18.97
CA ALA A 118 0.37 -16.89 19.46
C ALA A 118 1.38 -17.76 20.25
#